data_ff85020c8a734ca7d264a6c536bca20b
#
_entry.id   ff85020c8a734ca7d264a6c536bca20b
#
_cell.length_a   1.000
_cell.length_b   1.000
_cell.length_c   1.000
_cell.angle_alpha   90.00
_cell.angle_beta   90.00
_cell.angle_gamma   90.00
#
_symmetry.space_group_name_H-M   'P 1'
#
loop_
_entity.id
_entity.type
_entity.pdbx_description
1 polymer ?
#
loop_
_entity_poly.entity_id
_entity_poly.type
_entity_poly.pdbx_seq_one_letter_code
_entity_poly.pdbx_strand_id
1 'polypeptide(L)'
;MRIIKNSIFLLLFCSLSAFTQENDFQTWYSVSLNKKIIKKTNLTVKTGLRLRENSSLYAKQFTDVKIKRKYNKRISYAVGYRYINRWDIALNISNQNRFYADVYYKNKLSKRFSYAVRNRWQTQGYLYEYKMTLRQKFALDYNIRKTKLAPSIATEYFLTLEDGINKLRSTIALGYPLAKKLDFELAYRIQHEFYVNNPETLFIFEGKLAYDL
;
A
#
# COMPACT_ATOMS: atom_id res chain seq x y z
N MET A 1 -26.81 7.71 -39.16
CA MET A 1 -26.85 6.87 -37.95
C MET A 1 -25.50 6.56 -37.32
N ARG A 2 -24.36 6.53 -38.01
CA ARG A 2 -23.01 6.29 -37.44
C ARG A 2 -22.45 7.50 -36.66
N ILE A 3 -22.73 8.72 -37.05
CA ILE A 3 -22.23 9.95 -36.44
C ILE A 3 -22.80 10.17 -35.04
N ILE A 4 -24.07 9.84 -34.82
CA ILE A 4 -24.75 10.00 -33.51
C ILE A 4 -24.17 9.04 -32.46
N LYS A 5 -23.77 7.82 -32.82
CA LYS A 5 -23.14 6.85 -31.90
C LYS A 5 -21.78 7.33 -31.38
N ASN A 6 -20.99 7.97 -32.25
CA ASN A 6 -19.66 8.47 -31.84
C ASN A 6 -19.75 9.72 -30.95
N SER A 7 -20.78 10.56 -31.16
CA SER A 7 -21.02 11.75 -30.35
C SER A 7 -21.47 11.41 -28.92
N ILE A 8 -22.28 10.35 -28.75
CA ILE A 8 -22.71 9.88 -27.44
C ILE A 8 -21.53 9.28 -26.65
N PHE A 9 -20.62 8.60 -27.34
CA PHE A 9 -19.41 8.03 -26.70
C PHE A 9 -18.44 9.14 -26.25
N LEU A 10 -18.34 10.24 -27.01
CA LEU A 10 -17.52 11.41 -26.66
C LEU A 10 -18.11 12.20 -25.47
N LEU A 11 -19.45 12.33 -25.42
CA LEU A 11 -20.16 13.01 -24.32
C LEU A 11 -20.05 12.23 -22.97
N LEU A 12 -19.99 10.92 -23.02
CA LEU A 12 -19.78 10.08 -21.81
C LEU A 12 -18.36 10.23 -21.23
N PHE A 13 -17.38 10.61 -22.03
CA PHE A 13 -16.01 10.87 -21.56
C PHE A 13 -15.81 12.28 -20.97
N CYS A 14 -16.62 13.26 -21.37
CA CYS A 14 -16.53 14.64 -20.86
C CYS A 14 -17.16 14.84 -19.48
N SER A 15 -17.99 13.92 -18.98
CA SER A 15 -18.66 14.06 -17.68
C SER A 15 -17.83 13.61 -16.48
N LEU A 16 -16.59 13.17 -16.66
CA LEU A 16 -15.73 12.68 -15.57
C LEU A 16 -14.87 13.76 -14.90
N SER A 17 -14.99 15.03 -15.31
CA SER A 17 -14.08 16.10 -14.85
C SER A 17 -14.71 17.10 -13.86
N ALA A 18 -15.86 16.83 -13.26
CA ALA A 18 -16.58 17.81 -12.44
C ALA A 18 -16.59 17.50 -10.93
N PHE A 19 -15.61 16.80 -10.41
CA PHE A 19 -15.42 16.73 -8.97
C PHE A 19 -14.21 17.55 -8.57
N THR A 20 -14.45 18.66 -7.88
CA THR A 20 -13.44 19.47 -7.19
C THR A 20 -12.87 18.72 -5.97
N GLN A 21 -12.41 17.49 -6.15
CA GLN A 21 -11.58 16.81 -5.18
C GLN A 21 -10.15 17.26 -5.38
N GLU A 22 -9.45 17.61 -4.30
CA GLU A 22 -8.02 17.82 -4.38
C GLU A 22 -7.36 16.52 -4.80
N ASN A 23 -6.77 16.53 -5.98
CA ASN A 23 -6.08 15.39 -6.54
C ASN A 23 -4.58 15.61 -6.39
N ASP A 24 -3.88 14.66 -5.80
CA ASP A 24 -2.42 14.73 -5.69
C ASP A 24 -1.77 13.48 -6.33
N PHE A 25 -0.79 13.72 -7.19
CA PHE A 25 0.06 12.66 -7.71
C PHE A 25 1.30 12.51 -6.82
N GLN A 26 1.47 11.30 -6.29
CA GLN A 26 2.54 10.97 -5.35
C GLN A 26 3.46 9.90 -5.91
N THR A 27 4.76 9.98 -5.61
CA THR A 27 5.69 8.88 -5.80
C THR A 27 6.19 8.34 -4.48
N TRP A 28 6.18 7.02 -4.36
CA TRP A 28 6.63 6.31 -3.18
C TRP A 28 7.76 5.35 -3.54
N TYR A 29 8.84 5.42 -2.79
CA TYR A 29 9.98 4.52 -2.94
C TYR A 29 10.21 3.75 -1.66
N SER A 30 10.67 2.51 -1.77
CA SER A 30 11.06 1.76 -0.59
C SER A 30 12.04 0.65 -0.90
N VAL A 31 12.93 0.42 0.06
CA VAL A 31 13.90 -0.69 0.05
C VAL A 31 13.69 -1.50 1.32
N SER A 32 13.74 -2.81 1.21
CA SER A 32 13.63 -3.73 2.34
C SER A 32 14.69 -4.81 2.32
N LEU A 33 15.18 -5.14 3.51
CA LEU A 33 16.07 -6.25 3.77
C LEU A 33 15.29 -7.31 4.56
N ASN A 34 15.28 -8.53 4.07
CA ASN A 34 14.63 -9.64 4.73
C ASN A 34 15.68 -10.65 5.19
N LYS A 35 15.56 -11.12 6.42
CA LYS A 35 16.43 -12.16 6.97
C LYS A 35 15.60 -13.21 7.71
N LYS A 36 15.86 -14.46 7.41
CA LYS A 36 15.31 -15.57 8.19
C LYS A 36 16.15 -15.71 9.45
N ILE A 37 15.58 -15.38 10.62
CA ILE A 37 16.29 -15.42 11.92
C ILE A 37 16.20 -16.78 12.59
N ILE A 38 15.04 -17.42 12.57
CA ILE A 38 14.81 -18.80 13.05
C ILE A 38 13.82 -19.51 12.13
N LYS A 39 13.62 -20.82 12.36
CA LYS A 39 12.65 -21.61 11.58
C LYS A 39 11.27 -20.93 11.58
N LYS A 40 10.69 -20.70 10.38
CA LYS A 40 9.39 -20.05 10.15
C LYS A 40 9.29 -18.57 10.56
N THR A 41 10.39 -17.92 10.94
CA THR A 41 10.37 -16.52 11.40
C THR A 41 11.34 -15.67 10.61
N ASN A 42 10.83 -14.57 10.06
CA ASN A 42 11.58 -13.61 9.26
C ASN A 42 11.57 -12.23 9.94
N LEU A 43 12.72 -11.58 9.95
CA LEU A 43 12.89 -10.16 10.25
C LEU A 43 12.91 -9.40 8.93
N THR A 44 12.20 -8.29 8.86
CA THR A 44 12.24 -7.34 7.73
C THR A 44 12.58 -5.97 8.29
N VAL A 45 13.60 -5.33 7.75
CA VAL A 45 13.87 -3.90 7.93
C VAL A 45 13.57 -3.21 6.61
N LYS A 46 12.73 -2.18 6.64
CA LYS A 46 12.30 -1.46 5.46
C LYS A 46 12.43 0.04 5.68
N THR A 47 13.03 0.74 4.73
CA THR A 47 12.97 2.21 4.67
C THR A 47 12.18 2.65 3.45
N GLY A 48 11.58 3.83 3.50
CA GLY A 48 10.84 4.36 2.37
C GLY A 48 10.68 5.86 2.43
N LEU A 49 10.58 6.45 1.25
CA LEU A 49 10.38 7.86 0.99
C LEU A 49 9.09 8.06 0.21
N ARG A 50 8.37 9.13 0.51
CA ARG A 50 7.15 9.54 -0.22
C ARG A 50 7.26 11.00 -0.57
N LEU A 51 6.92 11.29 -1.81
CA LEU A 51 6.80 12.65 -2.33
C LEU A 51 5.32 12.95 -2.57
N ARG A 52 4.92 14.20 -2.40
CA ARG A 52 3.58 14.74 -2.64
C ARG A 52 3.66 15.98 -3.53
N GLU A 53 2.57 16.69 -3.74
CA GLU A 53 2.47 17.89 -4.58
C GLU A 53 3.04 17.61 -5.97
N ASN A 54 2.40 16.67 -6.67
CA ASN A 54 2.85 16.17 -7.97
C ASN A 54 4.30 15.66 -7.94
N SER A 55 4.68 15.01 -6.82
CA SER A 55 6.01 14.44 -6.58
C SER A 55 7.16 15.45 -6.46
N SER A 56 6.86 16.71 -6.17
CA SER A 56 7.83 17.79 -6.02
C SER A 56 8.33 18.00 -4.58
N LEU A 57 7.50 17.69 -3.57
CA LEU A 57 7.82 17.93 -2.16
C LEU A 57 7.95 16.64 -1.35
N TYR A 58 8.86 16.66 -0.39
CA TYR A 58 8.93 15.59 0.60
C TYR A 58 7.67 15.56 1.45
N ALA A 59 7.04 14.39 1.53
CA ALA A 59 5.89 14.18 2.39
C ALA A 59 6.25 13.36 3.63
N LYS A 60 6.99 12.28 3.43
CA LYS A 60 7.23 11.31 4.48
C LYS A 60 8.44 10.43 4.18
N GLN A 61 9.28 10.24 5.20
CA GLN A 61 10.28 9.18 5.25
C GLN A 61 9.95 8.26 6.42
N PHE A 62 10.23 6.98 6.32
CA PHE A 62 10.00 6.05 7.42
C PHE A 62 11.02 4.93 7.43
N THR A 63 11.27 4.41 8.65
CA THR A 63 11.96 3.13 8.89
C THR A 63 11.02 2.20 9.63
N ASP A 64 10.90 0.99 9.15
CA ASP A 64 9.95 -0.04 9.61
C ASP A 64 10.71 -1.32 9.96
N VAL A 65 10.52 -1.83 11.16
CA VAL A 65 11.06 -3.12 11.60
C VAL A 65 9.88 -4.04 11.87
N LYS A 66 9.91 -5.23 11.26
CA LYS A 66 8.81 -6.20 11.34
C LYS A 66 9.34 -7.60 11.56
N ILE A 67 8.78 -8.31 12.53
CA ILE A 67 8.99 -9.74 12.74
C ILE A 67 7.72 -10.46 12.30
N LYS A 68 7.87 -11.41 11.37
CA LYS A 68 6.77 -12.20 10.82
C LYS A 68 7.04 -13.69 11.07
N ARG A 69 6.06 -14.40 11.64
CA ARG A 69 6.11 -15.85 11.90
C ARG A 69 5.00 -16.59 11.16
N LYS A 70 5.36 -17.68 10.48
CA LYS A 70 4.40 -18.60 9.87
C LYS A 70 3.86 -19.54 10.95
N TYR A 71 2.56 -19.54 11.18
CA TYR A 71 1.89 -20.52 12.03
C TYR A 71 1.74 -21.83 11.26
N ASN A 72 1.08 -21.79 10.11
CA ASN A 72 0.91 -22.93 9.21
C ASN A 72 1.11 -22.53 7.74
N LYS A 73 0.69 -23.40 6.79
CA LYS A 73 0.84 -23.14 5.34
C LYS A 73 0.00 -21.95 4.86
N ARG A 74 -1.08 -21.57 5.57
CA ARG A 74 -2.03 -20.53 5.17
C ARG A 74 -1.96 -19.28 6.05
N ILE A 75 -1.68 -19.44 7.36
CA ILE A 75 -1.76 -18.37 8.34
C ILE A 75 -0.35 -17.97 8.79
N SER A 76 -0.13 -16.67 8.85
CA SER A 76 1.04 -16.08 9.50
C SER A 76 0.65 -14.79 10.23
N TYR A 77 1.39 -14.44 11.25
CA TYR A 77 1.22 -13.22 12.02
C TYR A 77 2.51 -12.42 12.06
N ALA A 78 2.41 -11.14 12.28
CA ALA A 78 3.56 -10.28 12.45
C ALA A 78 3.26 -9.16 13.43
N VAL A 79 4.32 -8.68 14.07
CA VAL A 79 4.33 -7.43 14.81
C VAL A 79 5.39 -6.52 14.22
N GLY A 80 5.18 -5.22 14.31
CA GLY A 80 6.16 -4.29 13.78
C GLY A 80 6.02 -2.91 14.39
N TYR A 81 7.11 -2.18 14.24
CA TYR A 81 7.27 -0.81 14.64
C TYR A 81 7.73 0.01 13.45
N ARG A 82 7.21 1.23 13.32
CA ARG A 82 7.62 2.17 12.30
C ARG A 82 7.84 3.55 12.89
N TYR A 83 9.02 4.07 12.72
CA TYR A 83 9.36 5.47 12.94
C TYR A 83 9.12 6.26 11.66
N ILE A 84 8.49 7.43 11.76
CA ILE A 84 8.03 8.22 10.62
C ILE A 84 8.45 9.67 10.83
N ASN A 85 9.17 10.23 9.86
CA ASN A 85 9.36 11.67 9.71
C ASN A 85 8.34 12.18 8.68
N ARG A 86 7.60 13.21 9.01
CA ARG A 86 6.66 13.89 8.10
C ARG A 86 7.11 15.34 7.93
N TRP A 87 7.04 15.80 6.69
CA TRP A 87 7.22 17.20 6.34
C TRP A 87 5.85 17.82 6.04
N ASP A 88 5.61 19.01 6.58
CA ASP A 88 4.49 19.85 6.15
C ASP A 88 4.87 20.63 4.86
N ILE A 89 3.99 21.50 4.37
CA ILE A 89 4.24 22.31 3.16
C ILE A 89 5.38 23.31 3.41
N ALA A 90 5.53 23.81 4.62
CA ALA A 90 6.60 24.72 5.02
C ALA A 90 7.93 23.99 5.34
N LEU A 91 8.00 22.67 5.08
CA LEU A 91 9.14 21.79 5.34
C LEU A 91 9.48 21.61 6.83
N ASN A 92 8.58 21.95 7.75
CA ASN A 92 8.75 21.59 9.15
C ASN A 92 8.63 20.08 9.34
N ILE A 93 9.46 19.55 10.22
CA ILE A 93 9.52 18.11 10.48
C ILE A 93 8.71 17.77 11.74
N SER A 94 7.81 16.82 11.62
CA SER A 94 7.14 16.18 12.74
C SER A 94 7.40 14.68 12.75
N ASN A 95 7.59 14.11 13.95
CA ASN A 95 7.89 12.70 14.12
C ASN A 95 6.66 11.95 14.59
N GLN A 96 6.48 10.73 14.12
CA GLN A 96 5.41 9.86 14.55
C GLN A 96 5.91 8.44 14.74
N ASN A 97 5.30 7.75 15.68
CA ASN A 97 5.53 6.34 15.91
C ASN A 97 4.29 5.53 15.49
N ARG A 98 4.52 4.36 14.93
CA ARG A 98 3.45 3.42 14.61
C ARG A 98 3.83 2.05 15.15
N PHE A 99 2.95 1.48 15.95
CA PHE A 99 2.98 0.09 16.36
C PHE A 99 1.87 -0.66 15.62
N TYR A 100 2.11 -1.91 15.23
CA TYR A 100 1.10 -2.68 14.54
C TYR A 100 1.25 -4.19 14.73
N ALA A 101 0.12 -4.87 14.65
CA ALA A 101 0.02 -6.31 14.56
C ALA A 101 -0.74 -6.70 13.29
N ASP A 102 -0.24 -7.71 12.58
CA ASP A 102 -0.82 -8.24 11.36
C ASP A 102 -1.20 -9.70 11.52
N VAL A 103 -2.35 -10.08 10.98
CA VAL A 103 -2.71 -11.47 10.69
C VAL A 103 -2.88 -11.60 9.18
N TYR A 104 -2.18 -12.56 8.59
CA TYR A 104 -2.23 -12.86 7.17
C TYR A 104 -2.88 -14.24 6.96
N TYR A 105 -3.78 -14.30 6.01
CA TYR A 105 -4.26 -15.55 5.45
C TYR A 105 -3.93 -15.57 3.96
N LYS A 106 -3.32 -16.63 3.45
CA LYS A 106 -3.03 -16.82 2.03
C LYS A 106 -3.41 -18.23 1.60
N ASN A 107 -4.11 -18.35 0.47
CA ASN A 107 -4.48 -19.65 -0.09
C ASN A 107 -4.43 -19.59 -1.62
N LYS A 108 -4.33 -20.77 -2.25
CA LYS A 108 -4.41 -20.91 -3.72
C LYS A 108 -5.86 -21.16 -4.12
N LEU A 109 -6.36 -20.42 -5.10
CA LEU A 109 -7.63 -20.68 -5.78
C LEU A 109 -7.45 -21.70 -6.91
N SER A 110 -6.30 -21.62 -7.60
CA SER A 110 -5.96 -22.53 -8.70
C SER A 110 -4.44 -22.67 -8.82
N LYS A 111 -3.96 -23.36 -9.86
CA LYS A 111 -2.51 -23.44 -10.18
C LYS A 111 -1.90 -22.07 -10.45
N ARG A 112 -2.70 -21.06 -10.86
CA ARG A 112 -2.21 -19.73 -11.26
C ARG A 112 -2.67 -18.62 -10.34
N PHE A 113 -3.82 -18.74 -9.69
CA PHE A 113 -4.38 -17.72 -8.83
C PHE A 113 -4.15 -18.03 -7.35
N SER A 114 -3.70 -17.04 -6.62
CA SER A 114 -3.69 -17.08 -5.16
C SER A 114 -4.27 -15.79 -4.58
N TYR A 115 -4.99 -15.91 -3.47
CA TYR A 115 -5.51 -14.76 -2.76
C TYR A 115 -4.90 -14.66 -1.38
N ALA A 116 -4.85 -13.44 -0.89
CA ALA A 116 -4.37 -13.14 0.44
C ALA A 116 -5.26 -12.10 1.13
N VAL A 117 -5.48 -12.29 2.41
CA VAL A 117 -6.14 -11.33 3.28
C VAL A 117 -5.17 -10.94 4.37
N ARG A 118 -5.07 -9.64 4.65
CA ARG A 118 -4.33 -9.12 5.78
C ARG A 118 -5.24 -8.26 6.62
N ASN A 119 -5.35 -8.58 7.89
CA ASN A 119 -5.92 -7.72 8.91
C ASN A 119 -4.77 -7.09 9.70
N ARG A 120 -4.78 -5.77 9.83
CA ARG A 120 -3.79 -4.99 10.58
C ARG A 120 -4.50 -4.15 11.62
N TRP A 121 -4.09 -4.30 12.85
CA TRP A 121 -4.36 -3.37 13.94
C TRP A 121 -3.14 -2.48 14.09
N GLN A 122 -3.34 -1.18 14.04
CA GLN A 122 -2.23 -0.23 14.21
C GLN A 122 -2.65 0.92 15.09
N THR A 123 -1.69 1.43 15.83
CA THR A 123 -1.78 2.71 16.51
C THR A 123 -0.65 3.61 16.00
N GLN A 124 -0.96 4.86 15.69
CA GLN A 124 0.00 5.81 15.15
C GLN A 124 -0.22 7.18 15.78
N GLY A 125 0.87 7.80 16.20
CA GLY A 125 0.80 9.12 16.79
C GLY A 125 2.15 9.64 17.27
N TYR A 126 2.08 10.71 18.06
CA TYR A 126 3.21 11.36 18.71
C TYR A 126 2.85 11.66 20.17
N LEU A 127 3.80 11.46 21.10
CA LEU A 127 3.60 11.61 22.53
C LEU A 127 2.37 10.85 23.02
N TYR A 128 1.31 11.55 23.43
CA TYR A 128 0.08 10.97 23.99
C TYR A 128 -1.08 10.89 23.00
N GLU A 129 -0.92 11.45 21.78
CA GLU A 129 -1.96 11.47 20.76
C GLU A 129 -1.80 10.31 19.78
N TYR A 130 -2.37 9.17 20.10
CA TYR A 130 -2.35 7.99 19.23
C TYR A 130 -3.74 7.69 18.69
N LYS A 131 -3.84 7.61 17.35
CA LYS A 131 -5.06 7.17 16.66
C LYS A 131 -4.98 5.68 16.32
N MET A 132 -6.01 4.95 16.67
CA MET A 132 -6.14 3.53 16.34
C MET A 132 -6.81 3.36 14.98
N THR A 133 -6.28 2.48 14.16
CA THR A 133 -6.82 2.16 12.84
C THR A 133 -6.79 0.66 12.61
N LEU A 134 -7.91 0.09 12.22
CA LEU A 134 -8.01 -1.24 11.66
C LEU A 134 -7.89 -1.16 10.14
N ARG A 135 -7.05 -2.00 9.53
CA ARG A 135 -6.89 -2.05 8.08
C ARG A 135 -7.10 -3.46 7.59
N GLN A 136 -7.94 -3.63 6.60
CA GLN A 136 -8.17 -4.91 5.96
C GLN A 136 -7.79 -4.81 4.49
N LYS A 137 -6.87 -5.68 4.05
CA LYS A 137 -6.41 -5.75 2.66
C LYS A 137 -6.76 -7.11 2.07
N PHE A 138 -7.40 -7.09 0.91
CA PHE A 138 -7.60 -8.24 0.05
C PHE A 138 -6.68 -8.12 -1.16
N ALA A 139 -6.03 -9.20 -1.55
CA ALA A 139 -5.16 -9.24 -2.70
C ALA A 139 -5.38 -10.51 -3.51
N LEU A 140 -5.26 -10.38 -4.82
CA LEU A 140 -5.27 -11.48 -5.78
C LEU A 140 -3.99 -11.43 -6.59
N ASP A 141 -3.19 -12.49 -6.53
CA ASP A 141 -1.94 -12.65 -7.28
C ASP A 141 -2.18 -13.61 -8.45
N TYR A 142 -1.61 -13.31 -9.61
CA TYR A 142 -1.66 -14.17 -10.79
C TYR A 142 -0.25 -14.58 -11.22
N ASN A 143 -0.06 -15.86 -11.48
CA ASN A 143 1.20 -16.43 -11.99
C ASN A 143 1.11 -16.64 -13.50
N ILE A 144 1.77 -15.77 -14.27
CA ILE A 144 1.83 -15.90 -15.73
C ILE A 144 2.78 -17.05 -16.07
N ARG A 145 2.25 -18.02 -16.84
CA ARG A 145 3.03 -19.20 -17.26
C ARG A 145 4.27 -18.80 -18.06
N LYS A 146 5.40 -19.45 -17.78
CA LYS A 146 6.69 -19.29 -18.47
C LYS A 146 7.30 -17.87 -18.37
N THR A 147 6.85 -17.05 -17.40
CA THR A 147 7.45 -15.75 -17.14
C THR A 147 7.78 -15.62 -15.64
N LYS A 148 8.64 -14.66 -15.30
CA LYS A 148 8.91 -14.27 -13.91
C LYS A 148 8.03 -13.11 -13.45
N LEU A 149 7.15 -12.60 -14.31
CA LEU A 149 6.23 -11.52 -13.98
C LEU A 149 5.13 -12.01 -13.04
N ALA A 150 4.88 -11.26 -11.99
CA ALA A 150 3.88 -11.55 -10.97
C ALA A 150 2.91 -10.36 -10.81
N PRO A 151 1.91 -10.23 -11.68
CA PRO A 151 0.87 -9.22 -11.51
C PRO A 151 -0.02 -9.52 -10.30
N SER A 152 -0.43 -8.47 -9.62
CA SER A 152 -1.38 -8.54 -8.52
C SER A 152 -2.33 -7.34 -8.50
N ILE A 153 -3.53 -7.56 -7.98
CA ILE A 153 -4.49 -6.52 -7.66
C ILE A 153 -4.84 -6.59 -6.19
N ALA A 154 -5.13 -5.46 -5.58
CA ALA A 154 -5.53 -5.44 -4.18
C ALA A 154 -6.43 -4.25 -3.87
N THR A 155 -7.31 -4.43 -2.87
CA THR A 155 -8.03 -3.35 -2.23
C THR A 155 -7.78 -3.38 -0.73
N GLU A 156 -7.76 -2.22 -0.10
CA GLU A 156 -7.48 -2.06 1.33
C GLU A 156 -8.38 -0.98 1.94
N TYR A 157 -9.12 -1.36 2.97
CA TYR A 157 -9.98 -0.48 3.76
C TYR A 157 -9.25 -0.03 5.01
N PHE A 158 -9.51 1.21 5.42
CA PHE A 158 -9.02 1.80 6.65
C PHE A 158 -10.24 2.20 7.49
N LEU A 159 -10.35 1.59 8.65
CA LEU A 159 -11.40 1.83 9.63
C LEU A 159 -10.78 2.52 10.85
N THR A 160 -11.25 3.69 11.20
CA THR A 160 -10.98 4.35 12.49
C THR A 160 -12.19 4.20 13.41
N LEU A 161 -11.96 4.24 14.72
CA LEU A 161 -13.07 4.13 15.68
C LEU A 161 -13.98 5.36 15.62
N GLU A 162 -13.42 6.51 15.25
CA GLU A 162 -14.13 7.80 15.22
C GLU A 162 -14.96 7.98 13.94
N ASP A 163 -14.35 7.68 12.77
CA ASP A 163 -14.90 8.05 11.45
C ASP A 163 -15.44 6.85 10.66
N GLY A 164 -15.41 5.64 11.22
CA GLY A 164 -15.75 4.43 10.47
C GLY A 164 -14.75 4.14 9.35
N ILE A 165 -15.24 3.65 8.19
CA ILE A 165 -14.38 3.45 7.01
C ILE A 165 -14.16 4.80 6.34
N ASN A 166 -12.99 5.38 6.57
CA ASN A 166 -12.67 6.72 6.08
C ASN A 166 -11.69 6.72 4.90
N LYS A 167 -11.18 5.56 4.47
CA LYS A 167 -10.22 5.48 3.38
C LYS A 167 -10.29 4.13 2.67
N LEU A 168 -10.25 4.19 1.34
CA LEU A 168 -10.12 3.03 0.44
C LEU A 168 -8.87 3.19 -0.41
N ARG A 169 -8.10 2.11 -0.57
CA ARG A 169 -6.94 2.07 -1.45
C ARG A 169 -7.03 0.90 -2.40
N SER A 170 -7.14 1.17 -3.69
CA SER A 170 -7.02 0.19 -4.77
C SER A 170 -5.58 0.15 -5.28
N THR A 171 -5.09 -1.00 -5.68
CA THR A 171 -3.71 -1.20 -6.13
C THR A 171 -3.67 -2.19 -7.27
N ILE A 172 -2.92 -1.86 -8.32
CA ILE A 172 -2.41 -2.81 -9.29
C ILE A 172 -0.88 -2.84 -9.14
N ALA A 173 -0.27 -4.01 -9.22
CA ALA A 173 1.18 -4.12 -9.08
C ALA A 173 1.74 -5.22 -9.98
N LEU A 174 3.01 -5.05 -10.36
CA LEU A 174 3.77 -5.98 -11.14
C LEU A 174 5.10 -6.26 -10.45
N GLY A 175 5.27 -7.48 -9.95
CA GLY A 175 6.52 -7.97 -9.37
C GLY A 175 7.41 -8.64 -10.40
N TYR A 176 8.72 -8.47 -10.26
CA TYR A 176 9.72 -9.14 -11.06
C TYR A 176 11.00 -9.42 -10.25
N PRO A 177 11.51 -10.67 -10.19
CA PRO A 177 12.78 -10.99 -9.55
C PRO A 177 13.93 -10.56 -10.46
N LEU A 178 14.62 -9.47 -10.09
CA LEU A 178 15.79 -8.95 -10.80
C LEU A 178 16.98 -9.90 -10.69
N ALA A 179 17.17 -10.50 -9.52
CA ALA A 179 18.22 -11.47 -9.24
C ALA A 179 17.73 -12.54 -8.26
N LYS A 180 18.56 -13.55 -7.95
CA LYS A 180 18.21 -14.67 -7.07
C LYS A 180 17.69 -14.25 -5.68
N LYS A 181 18.15 -13.09 -5.18
CA LYS A 181 17.79 -12.55 -3.87
C LYS A 181 17.22 -11.14 -3.93
N LEU A 182 16.98 -10.59 -5.11
CA LEU A 182 16.54 -9.22 -5.31
C LEU A 182 15.24 -9.19 -6.11
N ASP A 183 14.17 -8.77 -5.45
CA ASP A 183 12.85 -8.57 -6.05
C ASP A 183 12.57 -7.09 -6.25
N PHE A 184 11.94 -6.77 -7.36
CA PHE A 184 11.44 -5.44 -7.69
C PHE A 184 9.93 -5.50 -7.88
N GLU A 185 9.21 -4.49 -7.40
CA GLU A 185 7.78 -4.33 -7.63
C GLU A 185 7.48 -2.89 -8.02
N LEU A 186 6.76 -2.74 -9.13
CA LEU A 186 6.09 -1.49 -9.49
C LEU A 186 4.62 -1.60 -9.12
N ALA A 187 4.06 -0.54 -8.56
CA ALA A 187 2.65 -0.48 -8.24
C ALA A 187 2.06 0.89 -8.57
N TYR A 188 0.83 0.87 -9.05
CA TYR A 188 -0.02 2.05 -9.13
C TYR A 188 -1.17 1.91 -8.15
N ARG A 189 -1.45 2.99 -7.41
CA ARG A 189 -2.48 2.99 -6.39
C ARG A 189 -3.36 4.21 -6.55
N ILE A 190 -4.64 4.00 -6.31
CA ILE A 190 -5.60 5.08 -6.11
C ILE A 190 -6.07 4.98 -4.65
N GLN A 191 -5.95 6.07 -3.91
CA GLN A 191 -6.42 6.16 -2.55
C GLN A 191 -7.48 7.26 -2.45
N HIS A 192 -8.67 6.89 -2.03
CA HIS A 192 -9.79 7.80 -1.76
C HIS A 192 -9.99 7.94 -0.26
N GLU A 193 -10.23 9.16 0.17
CA GLU A 193 -10.68 9.49 1.52
C GLU A 193 -12.17 9.79 1.52
N PHE A 194 -12.85 9.34 2.58
CA PHE A 194 -14.30 9.51 2.75
C PHE A 194 -14.58 10.04 4.14
N TYR A 195 -15.68 10.77 4.31
CA TYR A 195 -16.17 11.22 5.62
C TYR A 195 -15.12 11.97 6.45
N VAL A 196 -14.24 12.69 5.81
CA VAL A 196 -13.22 13.56 6.41
C VAL A 196 -13.39 14.97 5.87
N ASN A 197 -12.93 15.96 6.63
CA ASN A 197 -12.87 17.34 6.15
C ASN A 197 -11.83 17.39 5.02
N ASN A 198 -12.19 17.93 3.84
CA ASN A 198 -11.37 18.02 2.63
C ASN A 198 -10.85 16.65 2.17
N PRO A 199 -11.72 15.77 1.64
CA PRO A 199 -11.33 14.44 1.19
C PRO A 199 -10.40 14.53 -0.02
N GLU A 200 -9.25 13.87 0.04
CA GLU A 200 -8.25 13.80 -1.02
C GLU A 200 -8.35 12.51 -1.82
N THR A 201 -8.07 12.63 -3.12
CA THR A 201 -7.78 11.48 -3.97
C THR A 201 -6.32 11.49 -4.35
N LEU A 202 -5.59 10.46 -3.92
CA LEU A 202 -4.17 10.30 -4.21
C LEU A 202 -3.96 9.29 -5.33
N PHE A 203 -3.24 9.71 -6.37
CA PHE A 203 -2.71 8.84 -7.42
C PHE A 203 -1.25 8.55 -7.14
N ILE A 204 -0.92 7.29 -6.83
CA ILE A 204 0.37 6.95 -6.26
C ILE A 204 1.11 5.97 -7.17
N PHE A 205 2.31 6.34 -7.61
CA PHE A 205 3.23 5.45 -8.26
C PHE A 205 4.27 4.96 -7.25
N GLU A 206 4.43 3.64 -7.07
CA GLU A 206 5.31 3.08 -6.05
C GLU A 206 6.32 2.11 -6.64
N GLY A 207 7.61 2.36 -6.37
CA GLY A 207 8.73 1.45 -6.63
C GLY A 207 9.22 0.79 -5.34
N LYS A 208 9.40 -0.53 -5.37
CA LYS A 208 9.89 -1.29 -4.23
C LYS A 208 11.03 -2.20 -4.63
N LEU A 209 12.08 -2.22 -3.82
CA LEU A 209 13.15 -3.21 -3.86
C LEU A 209 13.13 -4.04 -2.58
N ALA A 210 13.29 -5.35 -2.71
CA ALA A 210 13.40 -6.26 -1.59
C ALA A 210 14.59 -7.19 -1.79
N TYR A 211 15.48 -7.23 -0.80
CA TYR A 211 16.65 -8.09 -0.81
C TYR A 211 16.55 -9.13 0.30
N ASP A 212 16.77 -10.40 -0.04
CA ASP A 212 16.78 -11.53 0.89
C ASP A 212 18.24 -11.89 1.25
N LEU A 213 18.54 -11.77 2.57
CA LEU A 213 19.85 -12.08 3.17
C LEU A 213 20.06 -13.58 3.37
#